data_c056152008c5bb1e64d149761cabfb1e
#
_entry.id   c056152008c5bb1e64d149761cabfb1e
#
_cell.length_a   1.000
_cell.length_b   1.000
_cell.length_c   1.000
_cell.angle_alpha   90.00
_cell.angle_beta   90.00
_cell.angle_gamma   90.00
#
_symmetry.space_group_name_H-M   'P 1'
#
loop_
_entity.id
_entity.type
_entity.pdbx_description
1 polymer ?
#
loop_
_entity_poly.entity_id
_entity_poly.type
_entity_poly.pdbx_seq_one_letter_code
_entity_poly.pdbx_strand_id
1 'polypeptide(L)'
;MKQILFSLILSAAAMPLITTEARAQQNPYGASSQDMVARYNKAYSLPRTFARDSVFHWAQNSAWCDSSYVLHYEISTPQGRKYISFDAAKGTSHTYASYQEMEKALKLKKRPEWKPQFGRKKQRHWMEVDEEQDAYPVLSPDGKLEAYIEGYNVVVHEAGKPYTEAKRILTQDGTIGCYYSNRIQWSPDGKRIFVCKRVPVAKRYAYYVESSPADQLQPILHKQEYAKPGDALPQHYPVIIDVNTGKKVEADRHQIENQYDLDWMQWTPDSKEVTMEYNQRGHHLYQM
;
A
#
# COMPACT_ATOMS: atom_id res chain seq x y z
N MET A 1 75.93 -21.74 -75.15
CA MET A 1 74.99 -22.18 -74.08
C MET A 1 74.60 -20.94 -73.26
N LYS A 2 73.43 -20.46 -73.54
CA LYS A 2 72.87 -19.24 -72.87
C LYS A 2 71.95 -19.67 -71.77
N GLN A 3 72.27 -19.29 -70.52
CA GLN A 3 71.40 -19.41 -69.37
C GLN A 3 70.41 -18.25 -69.41
N ILE A 4 69.15 -18.57 -69.40
CA ILE A 4 68.05 -17.61 -69.24
C ILE A 4 67.66 -17.60 -67.76
N LEU A 5 67.94 -16.48 -67.08
CA LEU A 5 67.51 -16.22 -65.72
C LEU A 5 66.06 -15.75 -65.72
N PHE A 6 65.15 -16.53 -65.19
CA PHE A 6 63.79 -16.12 -64.96
C PHE A 6 63.70 -15.41 -63.65
N SER A 7 63.46 -14.12 -63.68
CA SER A 7 63.22 -13.30 -62.51
C SER A 7 61.74 -13.36 -62.17
N LEU A 8 61.37 -14.00 -61.07
CA LEU A 8 59.98 -14.05 -60.58
C LEU A 8 59.74 -12.76 -59.74
N ILE A 9 59.00 -11.83 -60.28
CA ILE A 9 58.51 -10.67 -59.54
C ILE A 9 57.29 -11.08 -58.77
N LEU A 10 57.42 -11.23 -57.42
CA LEU A 10 56.35 -11.45 -56.55
C LEU A 10 55.67 -10.12 -56.22
N SER A 11 54.56 -9.82 -56.91
CA SER A 11 53.73 -8.67 -56.59
C SER A 11 52.92 -9.00 -55.38
N ALA A 12 53.29 -8.51 -54.21
CA ALA A 12 52.44 -8.54 -52.99
C ALA A 12 51.26 -7.58 -53.22
N ALA A 13 50.14 -8.13 -53.59
CA ALA A 13 48.86 -7.41 -53.53
C ALA A 13 48.52 -7.18 -52.05
N ALA A 14 48.68 -5.93 -51.61
CA ALA A 14 48.18 -5.49 -50.32
C ALA A 14 46.63 -5.54 -50.38
N MET A 15 46.03 -6.56 -49.78
CA MET A 15 44.59 -6.56 -49.49
C MET A 15 44.31 -5.45 -48.46
N PRO A 16 43.43 -4.50 -48.72
CA PRO A 16 43.00 -3.58 -47.69
C PRO A 16 42.30 -4.42 -46.61
N LEU A 17 42.83 -4.40 -45.40
CA LEU A 17 42.13 -4.81 -44.18
C LEU A 17 40.91 -3.89 -44.07
N ILE A 18 39.76 -4.39 -44.54
CA ILE A 18 38.48 -3.77 -44.22
C ILE A 18 38.27 -4.10 -42.74
N THR A 19 38.74 -3.22 -41.87
CA THR A 19 38.24 -3.17 -40.51
C THR A 19 36.82 -2.72 -40.61
N THR A 20 35.91 -3.69 -40.64
CA THR A 20 34.51 -3.42 -40.31
C THR A 20 34.52 -3.01 -38.85
N GLU A 21 34.68 -1.70 -38.59
CA GLU A 21 34.23 -1.14 -37.33
C GLU A 21 32.80 -1.55 -37.20
N ALA A 22 32.53 -2.42 -36.23
CA ALA A 22 31.18 -2.70 -35.81
C ALA A 22 30.60 -1.35 -35.32
N ARG A 23 29.99 -0.60 -36.22
CA ARG A 23 29.19 0.56 -35.84
C ARG A 23 28.10 0.01 -34.95
N ALA A 24 28.26 0.20 -33.66
CA ALA A 24 27.18 0.00 -32.72
C ALA A 24 25.96 0.67 -33.33
N GLN A 25 24.93 -0.11 -33.52
CA GLN A 25 23.66 0.31 -34.14
C GLN A 25 23.27 1.61 -33.47
N GLN A 26 23.34 2.73 -34.20
CA GLN A 26 22.99 4.04 -33.65
C GLN A 26 21.55 3.88 -33.11
N ASN A 27 21.40 4.14 -31.82
CA ASN A 27 20.11 4.16 -31.19
C ASN A 27 19.19 5.00 -32.08
N PRO A 28 18.03 4.44 -32.58
CA PRO A 28 17.14 5.12 -33.51
C PRO A 28 16.65 6.48 -32.98
N TYR A 29 16.84 6.74 -31.71
CA TYR A 29 16.49 8.01 -31.05
C TYR A 29 17.68 8.98 -30.95
N GLY A 30 18.85 8.66 -31.47
CA GLY A 30 20.00 9.57 -31.61
C GLY A 30 20.61 10.11 -30.31
N ALA A 31 20.19 9.57 -29.15
CA ALA A 31 20.71 10.04 -27.86
C ALA A 31 21.97 9.27 -27.45
N SER A 32 23.00 9.96 -27.03
CA SER A 32 24.19 9.35 -26.44
C SER A 32 23.86 8.69 -25.10
N SER A 33 24.72 7.77 -24.62
CA SER A 33 24.56 7.18 -23.30
C SER A 33 24.55 8.23 -22.18
N GLN A 34 25.31 9.30 -22.33
CA GLN A 34 25.32 10.43 -21.38
C GLN A 34 23.99 11.21 -21.41
N ASP A 35 23.41 11.44 -22.58
CA ASP A 35 22.09 12.06 -22.71
C ASP A 35 21.00 11.20 -22.10
N MET A 36 21.10 9.88 -22.25
CA MET A 36 20.16 8.96 -21.63
C MET A 36 20.24 9.01 -20.10
N VAL A 37 21.45 8.98 -19.53
CA VAL A 37 21.65 9.12 -18.08
C VAL A 37 21.13 10.46 -17.59
N ALA A 38 21.37 11.55 -18.30
CA ALA A 38 20.84 12.87 -17.94
C ALA A 38 19.30 12.90 -17.97
N ARG A 39 18.67 12.27 -18.97
CA ARG A 39 17.21 12.14 -19.06
C ARG A 39 16.64 11.30 -17.93
N TYR A 40 17.26 10.18 -17.59
CA TYR A 40 16.85 9.35 -16.44
C TYR A 40 16.97 10.13 -15.13
N ASN A 41 18.10 10.81 -14.88
CA ASN A 41 18.28 11.63 -13.69
C ASN A 41 17.23 12.74 -13.60
N LYS A 42 16.90 13.38 -14.72
CA LYS A 42 15.82 14.36 -14.79
C LYS A 42 14.47 13.71 -14.49
N ALA A 43 14.16 12.56 -15.08
CA ALA A 43 12.93 11.82 -14.82
C ALA A 43 12.81 11.42 -13.35
N TYR A 44 13.88 10.97 -12.70
CA TYR A 44 13.90 10.67 -11.26
C TYR A 44 13.74 11.90 -10.37
N SER A 45 14.17 13.07 -10.84
CA SER A 45 13.96 14.32 -10.09
C SER A 45 12.54 14.88 -10.22
N LEU A 46 11.85 14.57 -11.33
CA LEU A 46 10.50 15.07 -11.60
C LEU A 46 9.47 14.78 -10.50
N PRO A 47 9.36 13.55 -9.94
CA PRO A 47 8.40 13.30 -8.88
C PRO A 47 8.61 14.16 -7.64
N ARG A 48 9.87 14.46 -7.29
CA ARG A 48 10.20 15.33 -6.15
C ARG A 48 9.87 16.79 -6.43
N THR A 49 10.11 17.25 -7.64
CA THR A 49 9.86 18.63 -8.07
C THR A 49 8.36 18.85 -8.30
N PHE A 50 7.69 17.93 -9.02
CA PHE A 50 6.25 18.05 -9.32
C PHE A 50 5.36 17.82 -8.11
N ALA A 51 5.70 16.84 -7.26
CA ALA A 51 4.87 16.57 -6.08
C ALA A 51 4.94 17.69 -5.02
N ARG A 52 6.00 18.49 -5.02
CA ARG A 52 6.21 19.52 -4.01
C ARG A 52 5.84 20.93 -4.46
N ASP A 53 6.20 21.29 -5.70
CA ASP A 53 6.24 22.69 -6.12
C ASP A 53 5.42 23.00 -7.39
N SER A 54 4.80 21.99 -8.01
CA SER A 54 4.10 22.15 -9.28
C SER A 54 2.66 21.63 -9.28
N VAL A 55 2.24 20.93 -8.23
CA VAL A 55 0.84 20.52 -8.04
C VAL A 55 0.19 21.48 -7.06
N PHE A 56 -0.69 22.31 -7.58
CA PHE A 56 -1.42 23.30 -6.80
C PHE A 56 -2.80 22.78 -6.41
N HIS A 57 -3.36 23.34 -5.34
CA HIS A 57 -4.70 23.04 -4.84
C HIS A 57 -4.93 21.59 -4.34
N TRP A 58 -3.88 20.85 -4.11
CA TRP A 58 -3.96 19.54 -3.47
C TRP A 58 -3.88 19.69 -1.95
N ALA A 59 -4.81 19.08 -1.24
CA ALA A 59 -4.79 19.01 0.22
C ALA A 59 -3.62 18.12 0.68
N GLN A 60 -2.73 18.70 1.47
CA GLN A 60 -1.57 18.02 2.05
C GLN A 60 -1.68 18.07 3.57
N ASN A 61 -1.07 17.07 4.23
CA ASN A 61 -1.01 17.02 5.67
C ASN A 61 -2.38 17.16 6.35
N SER A 62 -3.42 16.57 5.73
CA SER A 62 -4.77 16.59 6.27
C SER A 62 -4.87 15.73 7.53
N ALA A 63 -5.52 16.26 8.55
CA ALA A 63 -5.84 15.52 9.78
C ALA A 63 -7.07 16.11 10.46
N TRP A 64 -7.82 15.25 11.15
CA TRP A 64 -8.91 15.68 12.01
C TRP A 64 -8.37 16.23 13.32
N CYS A 65 -8.98 17.29 13.84
CA CYS A 65 -8.72 17.74 15.19
C CYS A 65 -9.33 16.75 16.19
N ASP A 66 -8.61 16.49 17.30
CA ASP A 66 -9.03 15.54 18.32
C ASP A 66 -10.51 15.70 18.72
N SER A 67 -11.25 14.61 18.61
CA SER A 67 -12.65 14.49 19.02
C SER A 67 -13.61 15.53 18.42
N SER A 68 -13.28 16.12 17.28
CA SER A 68 -14.10 17.12 16.61
C SER A 68 -14.33 16.79 15.14
N TYR A 69 -15.36 17.39 14.53
CA TYR A 69 -15.62 17.32 13.10
C TYR A 69 -14.86 18.39 12.30
N VAL A 70 -13.73 18.87 12.82
CA VAL A 70 -12.89 19.87 12.16
C VAL A 70 -11.70 19.20 11.51
N LEU A 71 -11.65 19.22 10.19
CA LEU A 71 -10.51 18.80 9.38
C LEU A 71 -9.57 19.98 9.18
N HIS A 72 -8.27 19.80 9.35
CA HIS A 72 -7.29 20.79 8.93
C HIS A 72 -6.34 20.22 7.87
N TYR A 73 -5.90 21.08 6.98
CA TYR A 73 -5.00 20.70 5.88
C TYR A 73 -4.26 21.94 5.34
N GLU A 74 -3.25 21.70 4.54
CA GLU A 74 -2.53 22.73 3.81
C GLU A 74 -2.66 22.52 2.30
N ILE A 75 -2.68 23.58 1.53
CA ILE A 75 -2.64 23.53 0.07
C ILE A 75 -1.50 24.39 -0.45
N SER A 76 -0.82 23.92 -1.50
CA SER A 76 0.14 24.70 -2.25
C SER A 76 -0.59 25.53 -3.28
N THR A 77 -0.23 26.81 -3.40
CA THR A 77 -0.71 27.73 -4.45
C THR A 77 0.48 28.38 -5.13
N PRO A 78 0.32 28.99 -6.30
CA PRO A 78 1.41 29.75 -6.94
C PRO A 78 1.96 30.89 -6.05
N GLN A 79 1.16 31.38 -5.09
CA GLN A 79 1.53 32.46 -4.17
C GLN A 79 2.08 31.96 -2.84
N GLY A 80 2.23 30.64 -2.66
CA GLY A 80 2.70 30.04 -1.43
C GLY A 80 1.69 29.07 -0.80
N ARG A 81 1.93 28.65 0.44
CA ARG A 81 1.04 27.74 1.14
C ARG A 81 -0.10 28.46 1.85
N LYS A 82 -1.26 27.84 1.83
CA LYS A 82 -2.43 28.24 2.63
C LYS A 82 -2.75 27.12 3.62
N TYR A 83 -3.13 27.50 4.82
CA TYR A 83 -3.51 26.61 5.91
C TYR A 83 -5.00 26.75 6.15
N ILE A 84 -5.73 25.65 6.09
CA ILE A 84 -7.19 25.68 6.06
C ILE A 84 -7.74 24.73 7.12
N SER A 85 -8.80 25.14 7.81
CA SER A 85 -9.67 24.24 8.56
C SER A 85 -11.05 24.20 7.95
N PHE A 86 -11.69 23.04 8.00
CA PHE A 86 -13.04 22.79 7.56
C PHE A 86 -13.85 22.14 8.68
N ASP A 87 -14.89 22.78 9.13
CA ASP A 87 -15.83 22.25 10.11
C ASP A 87 -16.94 21.49 9.36
N ALA A 88 -16.85 20.17 9.36
CA ALA A 88 -17.79 19.31 8.63
C ALA A 88 -19.21 19.36 9.21
N ALA A 89 -19.37 19.65 10.51
CA ALA A 89 -20.68 19.77 11.13
C ALA A 89 -21.40 21.06 10.72
N LYS A 90 -20.66 22.16 10.46
CA LYS A 90 -21.22 23.45 10.06
C LYS A 90 -21.12 23.73 8.56
N GLY A 91 -20.33 22.94 7.83
CA GLY A 91 -20.04 23.18 6.42
C GLY A 91 -19.23 24.46 6.17
N THR A 92 -18.44 24.92 7.14
CA THR A 92 -17.69 26.18 7.04
C THR A 92 -16.19 25.96 7.02
N SER A 93 -15.48 26.79 6.25
CA SER A 93 -14.01 26.76 6.18
C SER A 93 -13.41 28.05 6.68
N HIS A 94 -12.20 27.96 7.25
CA HIS A 94 -11.39 29.09 7.66
C HIS A 94 -9.97 28.96 7.14
N THR A 95 -9.39 30.07 6.64
CA THR A 95 -8.02 30.12 6.13
C THR A 95 -7.15 30.93 7.09
N TYR A 96 -5.99 30.39 7.43
CA TYR A 96 -5.01 30.99 8.33
C TYR A 96 -3.80 31.50 7.54
N ALA A 97 -3.16 32.56 8.04
CA ALA A 97 -1.98 33.13 7.41
C ALA A 97 -0.73 32.26 7.59
N SER A 98 -0.67 31.45 8.64
CA SER A 98 0.45 30.55 8.91
C SER A 98 0.01 29.25 9.60
N TYR A 99 0.89 28.23 9.55
CA TYR A 99 0.66 26.99 10.29
C TYR A 99 0.59 27.24 11.82
N GLN A 100 1.42 28.12 12.34
CA GLN A 100 1.44 28.46 13.77
C GLN A 100 0.12 29.11 14.23
N GLU A 101 -0.46 29.96 13.38
CA GLU A 101 -1.77 30.55 13.66
C GLU A 101 -2.86 29.48 13.71
N MET A 102 -2.88 28.60 12.72
CA MET A 102 -3.80 27.46 12.68
C MET A 102 -3.60 26.53 13.90
N GLU A 103 -2.37 26.16 14.20
CA GLU A 103 -2.00 25.31 15.35
C GLU A 103 -2.53 25.89 16.67
N LYS A 104 -2.33 27.20 16.88
CA LYS A 104 -2.80 27.93 18.06
C LYS A 104 -4.33 28.02 18.13
N ALA A 105 -4.97 28.35 17.01
CA ALA A 105 -6.42 28.51 16.93
C ALA A 105 -7.17 27.18 17.16
N LEU A 106 -6.66 26.10 16.60
CA LEU A 106 -7.26 24.75 16.70
C LEU A 106 -6.73 23.95 17.90
N LYS A 107 -5.80 24.54 18.70
CA LYS A 107 -5.12 23.85 19.82
C LYS A 107 -4.54 22.50 19.43
N LEU A 108 -3.93 22.42 18.24
CA LEU A 108 -3.37 21.18 17.74
C LEU A 108 -2.26 20.69 18.67
N LYS A 109 -2.23 19.41 18.94
CA LYS A 109 -1.08 18.81 19.63
C LYS A 109 0.15 18.97 18.74
N LYS A 110 1.28 19.36 19.31
CA LYS A 110 2.55 19.43 18.58
C LYS A 110 2.74 18.13 17.82
N ARG A 111 2.92 18.24 16.51
CA ARG A 111 3.26 17.08 15.67
C ARG A 111 4.42 16.35 16.35
N PRO A 112 4.30 15.08 16.69
CA PRO A 112 5.45 14.33 17.13
C PRO A 112 6.51 14.47 16.03
N GLU A 113 7.73 14.85 16.43
CA GLU A 113 8.86 14.84 15.49
C GLU A 113 8.86 13.50 14.76
N TRP A 114 8.72 13.54 13.41
CA TRP A 114 8.77 12.33 12.61
C TRP A 114 10.15 11.72 12.77
N LYS A 115 10.28 10.81 13.72
CA LYS A 115 11.44 9.93 13.81
C LYS A 115 11.18 8.79 12.86
N PRO A 116 12.07 8.53 11.88
CA PRO A 116 11.94 7.36 11.05
C PRO A 116 11.91 6.14 11.98
N GLN A 117 10.75 5.56 12.17
CA GLN A 117 10.64 4.30 12.89
C GLN A 117 11.21 3.23 11.95
N PHE A 118 12.49 2.94 12.12
CA PHE A 118 13.08 1.72 11.60
C PHE A 118 12.25 0.57 12.17
N GLY A 119 11.46 -0.09 11.31
CA GLY A 119 10.61 -1.19 11.74
C GLY A 119 9.11 -0.97 11.68
N ARG A 120 8.61 0.16 11.17
CA ARG A 120 7.21 0.17 10.76
C ARG A 120 7.04 -0.92 9.70
N LYS A 121 6.46 -2.06 10.13
CA LYS A 121 5.87 -3.00 9.18
C LYS A 121 5.00 -2.16 8.24
N LYS A 122 5.29 -2.18 6.93
CA LYS A 122 4.41 -1.57 5.93
C LYS A 122 3.00 -1.95 6.33
N GLN A 123 2.08 -0.98 6.41
CA GLN A 123 0.66 -1.30 6.48
C GLN A 123 0.40 -2.12 5.22
N ARG A 124 0.34 -3.44 5.40
CA ARG A 124 0.07 -4.34 4.30
C ARG A 124 -1.37 -4.11 3.89
N HIS A 125 -1.57 -4.05 2.61
CA HIS A 125 -2.87 -4.09 2.00
C HIS A 125 -3.71 -5.23 2.60
N TRP A 126 -5.00 -5.05 2.79
CA TRP A 126 -5.87 -6.08 3.38
C TRP A 126 -5.74 -7.43 2.67
N MET A 127 -5.49 -7.42 1.35
CA MET A 127 -5.31 -8.62 0.54
C MET A 127 -3.95 -9.29 0.69
N GLU A 128 -2.96 -8.60 1.26
CA GLU A 128 -1.60 -9.11 1.45
C GLU A 128 -1.33 -9.66 2.86
N VAL A 129 -2.32 -9.66 3.74
CA VAL A 129 -2.14 -10.21 5.09
C VAL A 129 -2.15 -11.72 4.99
N ASP A 130 -0.96 -12.29 5.07
CA ASP A 130 -0.78 -13.72 5.30
C ASP A 130 -1.24 -13.99 6.74
N GLU A 131 -2.39 -14.63 6.90
CA GLU A 131 -3.08 -14.78 8.18
C GLU A 131 -2.34 -15.67 9.18
N GLU A 132 -1.31 -16.39 8.71
CA GLU A 132 -0.49 -17.24 9.56
C GLU A 132 0.59 -16.49 10.33
N GLN A 133 0.92 -15.25 9.95
CA GLN A 133 2.18 -14.67 10.44
C GLN A 133 2.07 -13.64 11.58
N ASP A 134 0.94 -13.02 11.90
CA ASP A 134 0.95 -11.95 12.91
C ASP A 134 -0.40 -11.78 13.65
N ALA A 135 -0.90 -12.84 14.24
CA ALA A 135 -2.04 -12.76 15.15
C ALA A 135 -1.61 -12.26 16.54
N TYR A 136 -1.28 -10.99 16.64
CA TYR A 136 -1.08 -10.38 17.95
C TYR A 136 -2.43 -9.90 18.50
N PRO A 137 -2.69 -10.14 19.78
CA PRO A 137 -3.84 -9.56 20.46
C PRO A 137 -3.84 -8.04 20.33
N VAL A 138 -5.00 -7.48 20.08
CA VAL A 138 -5.19 -6.03 19.94
C VAL A 138 -5.80 -5.49 21.21
N LEU A 139 -5.07 -4.63 21.90
CA LEU A 139 -5.47 -4.03 23.17
C LEU A 139 -6.62 -3.03 22.95
N SER A 140 -7.62 -3.07 23.81
CA SER A 140 -8.70 -2.07 23.85
C SER A 140 -8.17 -0.67 24.20
N PRO A 141 -8.85 0.43 23.82
CA PRO A 141 -8.39 1.79 24.07
C PRO A 141 -8.19 2.10 25.56
N ASP A 142 -8.93 1.46 26.46
CA ASP A 142 -8.80 1.61 27.91
C ASP A 142 -7.76 0.65 28.53
N GLY A 143 -7.14 -0.21 27.73
CA GLY A 143 -6.11 -1.15 28.15
C GLY A 143 -6.57 -2.33 28.98
N LYS A 144 -7.89 -2.57 29.10
CA LYS A 144 -8.41 -3.64 29.98
C LYS A 144 -8.68 -4.96 29.29
N LEU A 145 -8.93 -4.93 27.99
CA LEU A 145 -9.24 -6.10 27.19
C LEU A 145 -8.26 -6.23 26.02
N GLU A 146 -8.06 -7.46 25.59
CA GLU A 146 -7.38 -7.83 24.36
C GLU A 146 -8.32 -8.62 23.47
N ALA A 147 -8.30 -8.36 22.17
CA ALA A 147 -9.06 -9.11 21.17
C ALA A 147 -8.13 -9.83 20.22
N TYR A 148 -8.44 -11.06 19.87
CA TYR A 148 -7.66 -11.90 18.95
C TYR A 148 -8.55 -12.95 18.27
N ILE A 149 -7.98 -13.69 17.33
CA ILE A 149 -8.68 -14.79 16.65
C ILE A 149 -8.21 -16.12 17.21
N GLU A 150 -9.15 -16.95 17.61
CA GLU A 150 -8.90 -18.33 18.04
C GLU A 150 -9.94 -19.25 17.39
N GLY A 151 -9.48 -20.32 16.75
CA GLY A 151 -10.37 -21.26 16.08
C GLY A 151 -11.31 -20.61 15.06
N TYR A 152 -10.76 -19.67 14.25
CA TYR A 152 -11.50 -18.89 13.25
C TYR A 152 -12.48 -17.85 13.79
N ASN A 153 -12.55 -17.65 15.10
CA ASN A 153 -13.53 -16.80 15.76
C ASN A 153 -12.89 -15.69 16.58
N VAL A 154 -13.64 -14.61 16.78
CA VAL A 154 -13.21 -13.48 17.60
C VAL A 154 -13.35 -13.82 19.08
N VAL A 155 -12.28 -13.65 19.82
CA VAL A 155 -12.21 -13.85 21.25
C VAL A 155 -11.71 -12.57 21.91
N VAL A 156 -12.26 -12.26 23.07
CA VAL A 156 -11.74 -11.21 23.97
C VAL A 156 -11.36 -11.82 25.30
N HIS A 157 -10.38 -11.20 25.93
CA HIS A 157 -9.83 -11.67 27.18
C HIS A 157 -9.34 -10.47 28.01
N GLU A 158 -9.25 -10.60 29.33
CA GLU A 158 -8.72 -9.53 30.17
C GLU A 158 -7.21 -9.37 30.00
N ALA A 159 -6.78 -8.16 29.68
CA ALA A 159 -5.37 -7.85 29.45
C ALA A 159 -4.51 -8.19 30.68
N GLY A 160 -3.36 -8.83 30.41
CA GLY A 160 -2.39 -9.21 31.45
C GLY A 160 -2.76 -10.48 32.23
N LYS A 161 -3.86 -11.14 31.94
CA LYS A 161 -4.18 -12.46 32.48
C LYS A 161 -3.72 -13.60 31.56
N PRO A 162 -3.57 -14.82 32.07
CA PRO A 162 -3.30 -15.99 31.21
C PRO A 162 -4.41 -16.23 30.19
N TYR A 163 -4.07 -16.56 28.93
CA TYR A 163 -5.05 -16.83 27.86
C TYR A 163 -5.98 -18.03 28.11
N THR A 164 -5.68 -18.83 29.11
CA THR A 164 -6.54 -19.94 29.57
C THR A 164 -7.67 -19.49 30.49
N GLU A 165 -7.60 -18.28 31.01
CA GLU A 165 -8.54 -17.75 31.98
C GLU A 165 -9.27 -16.52 31.43
N ALA A 166 -10.47 -16.26 31.93
CA ALA A 166 -11.24 -15.05 31.68
C ALA A 166 -11.44 -14.69 30.18
N LYS A 167 -11.39 -15.68 29.27
CA LYS A 167 -11.67 -15.48 27.86
C LYS A 167 -13.16 -15.61 27.55
N ARG A 168 -13.63 -14.80 26.62
CA ARG A 168 -14.99 -14.82 26.11
C ARG A 168 -14.98 -14.88 24.59
N ILE A 169 -15.63 -15.90 24.05
CA ILE A 169 -15.79 -16.08 22.61
C ILE A 169 -16.95 -15.20 22.15
N LEU A 170 -16.70 -14.25 21.26
CA LEU A 170 -17.70 -13.32 20.75
C LEU A 170 -18.44 -13.86 19.52
N THR A 171 -17.80 -14.75 18.74
CA THR A 171 -18.40 -15.35 17.55
C THR A 171 -18.18 -16.85 17.53
N GLN A 172 -19.09 -17.61 16.88
CA GLN A 172 -19.03 -19.07 16.81
C GLN A 172 -19.29 -19.60 15.39
N ASP A 173 -19.31 -18.71 14.41
CA ASP A 173 -19.65 -19.01 13.02
C ASP A 173 -18.45 -18.91 12.06
N GLY A 174 -17.25 -18.78 12.62
CA GLY A 174 -16.01 -18.88 11.87
C GLY A 174 -15.66 -20.33 11.52
N THR A 175 -15.25 -20.57 10.29
CA THR A 175 -14.84 -21.88 9.76
C THR A 175 -13.62 -21.72 8.86
N ILE A 176 -12.93 -22.82 8.52
CA ILE A 176 -11.79 -22.80 7.58
C ILE A 176 -12.14 -22.19 6.21
N GLY A 177 -13.41 -22.26 5.78
CA GLY A 177 -13.87 -21.69 4.52
C GLY A 177 -14.43 -20.28 4.62
N CYS A 178 -14.63 -19.78 5.84
CA CYS A 178 -15.11 -18.43 6.11
C CYS A 178 -14.76 -18.05 7.53
N TYR A 179 -13.74 -17.28 7.76
CA TYR A 179 -13.16 -17.01 9.07
C TYR A 179 -12.97 -15.52 9.33
N TYR A 180 -12.84 -15.17 10.60
CA TYR A 180 -12.56 -13.81 11.01
C TYR A 180 -11.08 -13.48 10.83
N SER A 181 -10.79 -12.34 10.21
CA SER A 181 -9.42 -11.91 9.94
C SER A 181 -8.73 -11.38 11.21
N ASN A 182 -7.40 -11.43 11.22
CA ASN A 182 -6.59 -10.90 12.33
C ASN A 182 -6.57 -9.37 12.42
N ARG A 183 -7.19 -8.66 11.48
CA ARG A 183 -7.30 -7.20 11.51
C ARG A 183 -8.49 -6.78 12.36
N ILE A 184 -8.25 -6.67 13.64
CA ILE A 184 -9.22 -6.23 14.62
C ILE A 184 -9.01 -4.74 14.89
N GLN A 185 -10.08 -3.97 14.90
CA GLN A 185 -10.07 -2.58 15.28
C GLN A 185 -11.12 -2.31 16.35
N TRP A 186 -10.68 -1.81 17.48
CA TRP A 186 -11.59 -1.37 18.54
C TRP A 186 -12.21 -0.02 18.18
N SER A 187 -13.49 0.15 18.54
CA SER A 187 -14.09 1.48 18.57
C SER A 187 -13.38 2.37 19.61
N PRO A 188 -13.33 3.69 19.40
CA PRO A 188 -12.70 4.62 20.35
C PRO A 188 -13.22 4.50 21.80
N ASP A 189 -14.50 4.14 21.97
CA ASP A 189 -15.11 3.92 23.29
C ASP A 189 -14.87 2.52 23.89
N GLY A 190 -14.16 1.64 23.15
CA GLY A 190 -13.85 0.27 23.60
C GLY A 190 -15.04 -0.70 23.68
N LYS A 191 -16.22 -0.31 23.19
CA LYS A 191 -17.43 -1.14 23.32
C LYS A 191 -17.68 -2.05 22.13
N ARG A 192 -17.07 -1.77 21.00
CA ARG A 192 -17.28 -2.52 19.76
C ARG A 192 -15.95 -2.87 19.10
N ILE A 193 -15.99 -3.94 18.34
CA ILE A 193 -14.90 -4.40 17.50
C ILE A 193 -15.37 -4.39 16.06
N PHE A 194 -14.57 -3.82 15.17
CA PHE A 194 -14.67 -4.00 13.74
C PHE A 194 -13.69 -5.09 13.30
N VAL A 195 -14.15 -6.00 12.47
CA VAL A 195 -13.37 -7.10 11.91
C VAL A 195 -13.97 -7.51 10.56
N CYS A 196 -13.21 -8.13 9.68
CA CYS A 196 -13.76 -8.74 8.47
C CYS A 196 -13.85 -10.26 8.59
N LYS A 197 -14.95 -10.83 8.14
CA LYS A 197 -15.01 -12.23 7.75
C LYS A 197 -14.38 -12.41 6.36
N ARG A 198 -13.51 -13.37 6.22
CA ARG A 198 -12.82 -13.67 4.96
C ARG A 198 -13.25 -15.00 4.41
N VAL A 199 -13.57 -15.01 3.12
CA VAL A 199 -13.73 -16.23 2.33
C VAL A 199 -12.45 -16.37 1.50
N PRO A 200 -11.56 -17.32 1.84
CA PRO A 200 -10.31 -17.52 1.14
C PRO A 200 -10.52 -18.14 -0.23
N VAL A 201 -9.54 -18.00 -1.10
CA VAL A 201 -9.46 -18.70 -2.38
C VAL A 201 -8.11 -19.37 -2.53
N ALA A 202 -8.04 -20.38 -3.39
CA ALA A 202 -6.77 -21.04 -3.69
C ALA A 202 -5.79 -20.06 -4.34
N LYS A 203 -4.59 -19.96 -3.80
CA LYS A 203 -3.52 -19.13 -4.37
C LYS A 203 -3.20 -19.57 -5.79
N ARG A 204 -3.09 -18.61 -6.71
CA ARG A 204 -2.67 -18.80 -8.09
C ARG A 204 -1.27 -18.25 -8.28
N TYR A 205 -0.51 -18.87 -9.17
CA TYR A 205 0.88 -18.51 -9.37
C TYR A 205 1.20 -18.32 -10.85
N ALA A 206 1.97 -17.30 -11.14
CA ALA A 206 2.71 -17.17 -12.40
C ALA A 206 4.12 -17.72 -12.21
N TYR A 207 4.60 -18.46 -13.22
CA TYR A 207 5.95 -18.99 -13.25
C TYR A 207 6.69 -18.35 -14.40
N TYR A 208 7.92 -17.93 -14.17
CA TYR A 208 8.81 -17.45 -15.21
C TYR A 208 10.25 -17.87 -14.93
N VAL A 209 11.04 -17.93 -16.00
CA VAL A 209 12.44 -18.37 -15.93
C VAL A 209 13.34 -17.17 -16.18
N GLU A 210 14.23 -16.89 -15.24
CA GLU A 210 15.36 -16.01 -15.44
C GLU A 210 16.49 -16.78 -16.12
N SER A 211 16.65 -16.58 -17.42
CA SER A 211 17.53 -17.40 -18.27
C SER A 211 19.01 -17.16 -17.97
N SER A 212 19.38 -15.96 -17.52
CA SER A 212 20.76 -15.55 -17.28
C SER A 212 20.86 -14.73 -15.99
N PRO A 213 20.75 -15.39 -14.84
CA PRO A 213 20.95 -14.72 -13.55
C PRO A 213 22.39 -14.24 -13.42
N ALA A 214 22.61 -13.16 -12.67
CA ALA A 214 23.92 -12.53 -12.55
C ALA A 214 24.90 -13.31 -11.66
N ASP A 215 24.40 -14.20 -10.81
CA ASP A 215 25.13 -14.90 -9.76
C ASP A 215 25.39 -16.39 -10.04
N GLN A 216 24.78 -16.94 -11.09
CA GLN A 216 24.95 -18.35 -11.45
C GLN A 216 24.80 -18.60 -12.97
N LEU A 217 25.32 -19.74 -13.44
CA LEU A 217 25.22 -20.14 -14.85
C LEU A 217 23.87 -20.76 -15.21
N GLN A 218 23.23 -21.41 -14.25
CA GLN A 218 21.97 -22.10 -14.50
C GLN A 218 20.78 -21.17 -14.38
N PRO A 219 19.74 -21.33 -15.22
CA PRO A 219 18.50 -20.56 -15.10
C PRO A 219 17.84 -20.72 -13.75
N ILE A 220 17.16 -19.66 -13.28
CA ILE A 220 16.37 -19.68 -12.04
C ILE A 220 14.88 -19.69 -12.40
N LEU A 221 14.15 -20.63 -11.81
CA LEU A 221 12.69 -20.65 -11.88
C LEU A 221 12.12 -19.78 -10.76
N HIS A 222 11.40 -18.74 -11.14
CA HIS A 222 10.65 -17.87 -10.22
C HIS A 222 9.19 -18.27 -10.16
N LYS A 223 8.61 -18.14 -8.97
CA LYS A 223 7.20 -18.37 -8.67
C LYS A 223 6.66 -17.12 -7.98
N GLN A 224 5.70 -16.45 -8.60
CA GLN A 224 5.06 -15.26 -8.07
C GLN A 224 3.57 -15.52 -7.88
N GLU A 225 3.02 -15.16 -6.71
CA GLU A 225 1.59 -15.19 -6.51
C GLU A 225 0.92 -14.16 -7.42
N TYR A 226 0.04 -14.63 -8.28
CA TYR A 226 -0.62 -13.78 -9.28
C TYR A 226 -1.97 -14.36 -9.69
N ALA A 227 -3.03 -13.65 -9.35
CA ALA A 227 -4.36 -13.95 -9.83
C ALA A 227 -4.59 -13.26 -11.19
N LYS A 228 -4.90 -14.05 -12.23
CA LYS A 228 -5.20 -13.52 -13.55
C LYS A 228 -6.60 -12.92 -13.61
N PRO A 229 -6.90 -12.06 -14.60
CA PRO A 229 -8.27 -11.65 -14.89
C PRO A 229 -9.17 -12.87 -15.04
N GLY A 230 -10.27 -12.91 -14.30
CA GLY A 230 -11.18 -14.07 -14.27
C GLY A 230 -10.97 -15.04 -13.09
N ASP A 231 -9.78 -15.08 -12.46
CA ASP A 231 -9.58 -15.89 -11.26
C ASP A 231 -10.40 -15.32 -10.08
N ALA A 232 -10.85 -16.19 -9.19
CA ALA A 232 -11.50 -15.75 -7.98
C ALA A 232 -10.51 -14.99 -7.07
N LEU A 233 -11.00 -13.96 -6.40
CA LEU A 233 -10.28 -13.22 -5.37
C LEU A 233 -10.89 -13.49 -3.99
N PRO A 234 -10.10 -13.44 -2.90
CA PRO A 234 -10.66 -13.52 -1.55
C PRO A 234 -11.71 -12.44 -1.35
N GLN A 235 -12.76 -12.79 -0.62
CA GLN A 235 -13.83 -11.84 -0.29
C GLN A 235 -13.78 -11.49 1.19
N HIS A 236 -13.99 -10.22 1.50
CA HIS A 236 -13.98 -9.69 2.85
C HIS A 236 -15.35 -9.11 3.18
N TYR A 237 -15.94 -9.50 4.29
CA TYR A 237 -17.25 -9.03 4.74
C TYR A 237 -17.10 -8.32 6.08
N PRO A 238 -17.30 -7.01 6.11
CA PRO A 238 -17.21 -6.21 7.33
C PRO A 238 -18.23 -6.63 8.36
N VAL A 239 -17.80 -6.75 9.61
CA VAL A 239 -18.63 -7.11 10.76
C VAL A 239 -18.29 -6.19 11.92
N ILE A 240 -19.29 -5.62 12.55
CA ILE A 240 -19.17 -4.91 13.82
C ILE A 240 -19.76 -5.80 14.92
N ILE A 241 -19.01 -6.00 15.99
CA ILE A 241 -19.38 -6.85 17.12
C ILE A 241 -19.45 -6.00 18.38
N ASP A 242 -20.57 -6.00 19.06
CA ASP A 242 -20.68 -5.43 20.41
C ASP A 242 -20.01 -6.36 21.42
N VAL A 243 -19.01 -5.83 22.10
CA VAL A 243 -18.14 -6.63 22.99
C VAL A 243 -18.89 -7.15 24.21
N ASN A 244 -19.88 -6.44 24.70
CA ASN A 244 -20.62 -6.84 25.90
C ASN A 244 -21.67 -7.90 25.61
N THR A 245 -22.38 -7.72 24.51
CA THR A 245 -23.56 -8.58 24.18
C THR A 245 -23.21 -9.68 23.17
N GLY A 246 -22.10 -9.56 22.42
CA GLY A 246 -21.78 -10.43 21.30
C GLY A 246 -22.67 -10.21 20.06
N LYS A 247 -23.55 -9.18 20.08
CA LYS A 247 -24.40 -8.88 18.93
C LYS A 247 -23.56 -8.42 17.76
N LYS A 248 -23.84 -8.99 16.58
CA LYS A 248 -23.15 -8.68 15.34
C LYS A 248 -24.05 -7.87 14.41
N VAL A 249 -23.40 -6.97 13.66
CA VAL A 249 -23.96 -6.30 12.48
C VAL A 249 -23.02 -6.56 11.33
N GLU A 250 -23.50 -7.22 10.27
CA GLU A 250 -22.74 -7.50 9.06
C GLU A 250 -23.11 -6.48 7.98
N ALA A 251 -22.15 -6.08 7.17
CA ALA A 251 -22.42 -5.21 6.02
C ALA A 251 -23.23 -5.97 4.96
N ASP A 252 -24.06 -5.24 4.24
CA ASP A 252 -24.81 -5.79 3.12
C ASP A 252 -23.85 -6.19 2.00
N ARG A 253 -23.79 -7.49 1.72
CA ARG A 253 -22.86 -8.08 0.73
C ARG A 253 -23.14 -7.59 -0.70
N HIS A 254 -24.39 -7.21 -1.00
CA HIS A 254 -24.75 -6.70 -2.33
C HIS A 254 -24.12 -5.34 -2.62
N GLN A 255 -23.79 -4.56 -1.60
CA GLN A 255 -23.12 -3.27 -1.78
C GLN A 255 -21.63 -3.40 -2.06
N ILE A 256 -21.03 -4.55 -1.81
CA ILE A 256 -19.60 -4.81 -1.93
C ILE A 256 -19.30 -6.06 -2.76
N GLU A 257 -20.12 -6.35 -3.75
CA GLU A 257 -19.92 -7.49 -4.67
C GLU A 257 -18.71 -7.27 -5.60
N ASN A 258 -18.12 -8.37 -6.04
CA ASN A 258 -16.99 -8.36 -6.97
C ASN A 258 -15.81 -7.49 -6.49
N GLN A 259 -15.42 -7.69 -5.24
CA GLN A 259 -14.35 -6.94 -4.59
C GLN A 259 -13.01 -7.13 -5.32
N TYR A 260 -12.34 -6.02 -5.59
CA TYR A 260 -10.90 -6.00 -5.75
C TYR A 260 -10.25 -5.72 -4.41
N ASP A 261 -10.79 -4.77 -3.66
CA ASP A 261 -10.22 -4.28 -2.42
C ASP A 261 -11.24 -3.65 -1.48
N LEU A 262 -10.99 -3.81 -0.18
CA LEU A 262 -11.63 -3.06 0.89
C LEU A 262 -10.54 -2.46 1.76
N ASP A 263 -10.43 -1.14 1.80
CA ASP A 263 -9.32 -0.45 2.48
C ASP A 263 -9.81 0.72 3.34
N TRP A 264 -8.87 1.43 4.00
CA TRP A 264 -9.10 2.64 4.77
C TRP A 264 -10.26 2.56 5.77
N MET A 265 -10.35 1.43 6.49
CA MET A 265 -11.37 1.25 7.52
C MET A 265 -11.03 2.07 8.74
N GLN A 266 -11.97 2.95 9.12
CA GLN A 266 -11.78 3.87 10.24
C GLN A 266 -13.07 4.08 11.02
N TRP A 267 -12.98 4.00 12.33
CA TRP A 267 -14.05 4.41 13.21
C TRP A 267 -14.23 5.92 13.22
N THR A 268 -15.50 6.37 13.29
CA THR A 268 -15.78 7.76 13.62
C THR A 268 -15.38 8.05 15.08
N PRO A 269 -14.99 9.30 15.40
CA PRO A 269 -14.56 9.65 16.77
C PRO A 269 -15.63 9.40 17.84
N ASP A 270 -16.90 9.43 17.48
CA ASP A 270 -18.05 9.17 18.37
C ASP A 270 -18.39 7.66 18.47
N SER A 271 -17.59 6.80 17.85
CA SER A 271 -17.74 5.34 17.86
C SER A 271 -19.04 4.79 17.27
N LYS A 272 -19.79 5.59 16.49
CA LYS A 272 -21.08 5.16 15.96
C LYS A 272 -20.98 4.41 14.64
N GLU A 273 -20.03 4.83 13.79
CA GLU A 273 -19.91 4.39 12.42
C GLU A 273 -18.48 3.96 12.09
N VAL A 274 -18.36 3.10 11.09
CA VAL A 274 -17.09 2.75 10.45
C VAL A 274 -17.19 3.17 9.00
N THR A 275 -16.23 3.95 8.53
CA THR A 275 -16.05 4.26 7.12
C THR A 275 -15.07 3.27 6.51
N MET A 276 -15.30 2.89 5.26
CA MET A 276 -14.40 2.04 4.51
C MET A 276 -14.42 2.43 3.04
N GLU A 277 -13.31 2.19 2.37
CA GLU A 277 -13.23 2.34 0.92
C GLU A 277 -13.41 0.99 0.24
N TYR A 278 -14.31 0.94 -0.72
CA TYR A 278 -14.56 -0.21 -1.55
C TYR A 278 -14.14 0.06 -2.98
N ASN A 279 -13.33 -0.82 -3.52
CA ASN A 279 -12.88 -0.79 -4.91
C ASN A 279 -13.35 -2.07 -5.61
N GLN A 280 -14.15 -1.92 -6.65
CA GLN A 280 -14.65 -3.04 -7.42
C GLN A 280 -13.57 -3.57 -8.36
N ARG A 281 -13.57 -4.87 -8.60
CA ARG A 281 -12.70 -5.49 -9.59
C ARG A 281 -12.93 -4.89 -10.98
N GLY A 282 -11.84 -4.49 -11.64
CA GLY A 282 -11.86 -3.72 -12.87
C GLY A 282 -11.84 -2.21 -12.65
N HIS A 283 -11.88 -1.74 -11.39
CA HIS A 283 -11.74 -0.34 -10.97
C HIS A 283 -12.76 0.63 -11.61
N HIS A 284 -13.94 0.10 -11.98
CA HIS A 284 -15.03 0.91 -12.53
C HIS A 284 -15.88 1.60 -11.46
N LEU A 285 -15.89 1.04 -10.26
CA LEU A 285 -16.63 1.56 -9.12
C LEU A 285 -15.70 1.68 -7.92
N TYR A 286 -15.66 2.85 -7.36
CA TYR A 286 -14.96 3.19 -6.12
C TYR A 286 -15.94 3.95 -5.22
N GLN A 287 -16.13 3.46 -4.00
CA GLN A 287 -17.09 4.02 -3.03
C GLN A 287 -16.47 4.13 -1.64
N MET A 288 -17.00 5.08 -0.87
CA MET A 288 -16.76 5.18 0.56
C MET A 288 -18.08 5.02 1.30
#